data_b1bd272dc4a34c1dd4aa9fe503234883
#
_entry.id   b1bd272dc4a34c1dd4aa9fe503234883
#
_cell.length_a   1.000
_cell.length_b   1.000
_cell.length_c   1.000
_cell.angle_alpha   90.00
_cell.angle_beta   90.00
_cell.angle_gamma   90.00
#
_symmetry.space_group_name_H-M   'P 1'
#
loop_
_entity.id
_entity.type
_entity.pdbx_description
1 polymer ?
#
loop_
_entity_poly.entity_id
_entity_poly.type
_entity_poly.pdbx_seq_one_letter_code
_entity_poly.pdbx_strand_id
1 'polypeptide(L)'
;MFSSTKKLDPNLKFLLASSSIKDYRILIQYRNFPDSISKKIRSYHGNVIRIIESCNIICAQLKASSIQLLLEYPEVKYICLDQYFTLCGMSISTANKIRLSSKLAIYGRGVSVGVIDSGVYPHRDLTYPFNRINTFVDLINDLPYPYDDNGHGTCTCGIIAGNGLASNKIYTGVAPEVTIHCFKAFDKLGKGYVSDILFSLEELITMSDKYNIKVICLPFESLYYNKFIFTLFDSL
;
A
#
# COMPACT_ATOMS: atom_id res chain seq x y z
N MET A 1 -26.76 -10.16 -25.80
CA MET A 1 -26.19 -8.92 -25.22
C MET A 1 -26.00 -9.15 -23.73
N PHE A 2 -24.82 -9.57 -23.29
CA PHE A 2 -24.53 -9.69 -21.86
C PHE A 2 -24.37 -8.27 -21.28
N SER A 3 -25.10 -7.98 -20.20
CA SER A 3 -25.21 -6.67 -19.54
C SER A 3 -23.82 -6.15 -19.14
N SER A 4 -23.18 -5.33 -19.98
CA SER A 4 -21.92 -4.60 -19.68
C SER A 4 -22.03 -3.71 -18.44
N THR A 5 -23.24 -3.38 -18.02
CA THR A 5 -23.54 -2.53 -16.86
C THR A 5 -23.19 -3.14 -15.51
N LYS A 6 -23.06 -4.49 -15.41
CA LYS A 6 -22.68 -5.17 -14.16
C LYS A 6 -21.15 -5.24 -13.92
N LYS A 7 -20.36 -4.95 -14.96
CA LYS A 7 -18.88 -5.00 -14.89
C LYS A 7 -18.25 -3.66 -14.51
N LEU A 8 -19.00 -2.60 -14.40
CA LEU A 8 -18.51 -1.25 -14.18
C LEU A 8 -18.99 -0.70 -12.84
N ASP A 9 -18.05 -0.19 -12.05
CA ASP A 9 -18.35 0.48 -10.79
C ASP A 9 -19.30 1.69 -11.02
N PRO A 10 -20.33 1.86 -10.19
CA PRO A 10 -21.30 2.96 -10.35
C PRO A 10 -20.67 4.35 -10.33
N ASN A 11 -19.67 4.59 -9.46
CA ASN A 11 -18.99 5.89 -9.38
C ASN A 11 -18.17 6.17 -10.64
N LEU A 12 -17.44 5.14 -11.12
CA LEU A 12 -16.71 5.26 -12.39
C LEU A 12 -17.67 5.49 -13.56
N LYS A 13 -18.79 4.77 -13.60
CA LYS A 13 -19.84 4.97 -14.61
C LYS A 13 -20.35 6.40 -14.63
N PHE A 14 -20.65 6.98 -13.47
CA PHE A 14 -21.08 8.37 -13.34
C PHE A 14 -20.01 9.34 -13.84
N LEU A 15 -18.75 9.14 -13.48
CA LEU A 15 -17.63 9.98 -13.92
C LEU A 15 -17.38 9.91 -15.41
N LEU A 16 -17.48 8.73 -16.02
CA LEU A 16 -17.34 8.56 -17.48
C LEU A 16 -18.44 9.28 -18.25
N ALA A 17 -19.62 9.47 -17.65
CA ALA A 17 -20.75 10.18 -18.28
C ALA A 17 -20.71 11.70 -18.06
N SER A 18 -20.15 12.18 -16.95
CA SER A 18 -20.28 13.57 -16.49
C SER A 18 -18.99 14.40 -16.52
N SER A 19 -17.83 13.74 -16.63
CA SER A 19 -16.53 14.39 -16.46
C SER A 19 -15.84 14.72 -17.77
N SER A 20 -15.13 15.85 -17.80
CA SER A 20 -14.19 16.25 -18.85
C SER A 20 -12.80 15.60 -18.70
N ILE A 21 -12.61 14.74 -17.70
CA ILE A 21 -11.35 14.02 -17.47
C ILE A 21 -11.08 13.14 -18.70
N LYS A 22 -9.87 13.21 -19.23
CA LYS A 22 -9.47 12.45 -20.42
C LYS A 22 -8.94 11.06 -20.10
N ASP A 23 -8.21 10.92 -19.00
CA ASP A 23 -7.53 9.69 -18.59
C ASP A 23 -7.89 9.32 -17.16
N TYR A 24 -8.16 8.05 -16.93
CA TYR A 24 -8.53 7.49 -15.63
C TYR A 24 -7.53 6.43 -15.21
N ARG A 25 -7.09 6.48 -13.94
CA ARG A 25 -6.38 5.38 -13.30
C ARG A 25 -7.42 4.43 -12.70
N ILE A 26 -7.39 3.17 -13.15
CA ILE A 26 -8.44 2.19 -12.86
C ILE A 26 -7.84 0.86 -12.41
N LEU A 27 -8.64 0.11 -11.66
CA LEU A 27 -8.40 -1.29 -11.31
C LEU A 27 -9.30 -2.16 -12.19
N ILE A 28 -8.71 -3.12 -12.87
CA ILE A 28 -9.39 -4.09 -13.75
C ILE A 28 -9.24 -5.46 -13.13
N GLN A 29 -10.34 -6.02 -12.60
CA GLN A 29 -10.36 -7.41 -12.19
C GLN A 29 -10.53 -8.31 -13.41
N TYR A 30 -9.62 -9.27 -13.57
CA TYR A 30 -9.67 -10.25 -14.64
C TYR A 30 -10.00 -11.66 -14.14
N ARG A 31 -10.36 -12.56 -15.07
CA ARG A 31 -10.62 -13.98 -14.77
C ARG A 31 -9.39 -14.83 -14.98
N ASN A 32 -8.79 -14.71 -16.17
CA ASN A 32 -7.63 -15.46 -16.65
C ASN A 32 -6.82 -14.59 -17.61
N PHE A 33 -5.56 -14.98 -17.86
CA PHE A 33 -4.72 -14.40 -18.92
C PHE A 33 -4.45 -12.89 -18.80
N PRO A 34 -3.75 -12.42 -17.75
CA PRO A 34 -3.43 -11.00 -17.59
C PRO A 34 -2.68 -10.41 -18.79
N ASP A 35 -1.85 -11.19 -19.46
CA ASP A 35 -1.11 -10.77 -20.65
C ASP A 35 -2.01 -10.39 -21.82
N SER A 36 -3.13 -11.11 -22.01
CA SER A 36 -4.10 -10.79 -23.06
C SER A 36 -4.73 -9.42 -22.82
N ILE A 37 -5.15 -9.14 -21.59
CA ILE A 37 -5.73 -7.84 -21.21
C ILE A 37 -4.68 -6.74 -21.27
N SER A 38 -3.46 -7.00 -20.82
CA SER A 38 -2.35 -6.05 -20.89
C SER A 38 -2.00 -5.65 -22.33
N LYS A 39 -2.01 -6.61 -23.26
CA LYS A 39 -1.85 -6.33 -24.70
C LYS A 39 -2.99 -5.45 -25.23
N LYS A 40 -4.23 -5.70 -24.82
CA LYS A 40 -5.39 -4.88 -25.22
C LYS A 40 -5.30 -3.46 -24.66
N ILE A 41 -4.94 -3.31 -23.39
CA ILE A 41 -4.71 -1.98 -22.78
C ILE A 41 -3.71 -1.18 -23.61
N ARG A 42 -2.57 -1.80 -23.95
CA ARG A 42 -1.54 -1.14 -24.78
C ARG A 42 -2.04 -0.82 -26.19
N SER A 43 -2.83 -1.72 -26.83
CA SER A 43 -3.40 -1.45 -28.17
C SER A 43 -4.40 -0.28 -28.17
N TYR A 44 -4.99 0.04 -27.04
CA TYR A 44 -5.83 1.23 -26.84
C TYR A 44 -5.08 2.45 -26.31
N HIS A 45 -3.74 2.45 -26.48
CA HIS A 45 -2.85 3.51 -25.99
C HIS A 45 -2.92 3.75 -24.49
N GLY A 46 -3.30 2.72 -23.72
CA GLY A 46 -3.27 2.75 -22.27
C GLY A 46 -1.91 2.30 -21.72
N ASN A 47 -1.66 2.68 -20.48
CA ASN A 47 -0.47 2.27 -19.73
C ASN A 47 -0.85 1.28 -18.63
N VAL A 48 -0.21 0.12 -18.61
CA VAL A 48 -0.29 -0.83 -17.49
C VAL A 48 0.69 -0.38 -16.42
N ILE A 49 0.17 -0.07 -15.23
CA ILE A 49 0.97 0.45 -14.10
C ILE A 49 1.46 -0.71 -13.26
N ARG A 50 0.55 -1.63 -12.85
CA ARG A 50 0.86 -2.79 -12.01
C ARG A 50 -0.04 -3.97 -12.34
N ILE A 51 0.45 -5.17 -12.07
CA ILE A 51 -0.33 -6.41 -12.02
C ILE A 51 -0.19 -6.95 -10.60
N ILE A 52 -1.31 -7.27 -9.96
CA ILE A 52 -1.40 -7.83 -8.61
C ILE A 52 -2.05 -9.20 -8.79
N GLU A 53 -1.21 -10.24 -8.83
CA GLU A 53 -1.64 -11.57 -9.27
C GLU A 53 -2.53 -12.26 -8.24
N SER A 54 -2.25 -12.09 -6.96
CA SER A 54 -3.03 -12.64 -5.84
C SER A 54 -4.50 -12.21 -5.87
N CYS A 55 -4.78 -10.97 -6.28
CA CYS A 55 -6.14 -10.43 -6.40
C CYS A 55 -6.72 -10.53 -7.80
N ASN A 56 -5.95 -10.97 -8.81
CA ASN A 56 -6.31 -10.91 -10.23
C ASN A 56 -6.66 -9.49 -10.69
N ILE A 57 -5.82 -8.50 -10.33
CA ILE A 57 -6.01 -7.09 -10.65
C ILE A 57 -4.92 -6.58 -11.59
N ILE A 58 -5.33 -5.81 -12.60
CA ILE A 58 -4.44 -4.96 -13.38
C ILE A 58 -4.79 -3.51 -13.06
N CYS A 59 -3.83 -2.74 -12.56
CA CYS A 59 -3.91 -1.29 -12.48
C CYS A 59 -3.42 -0.69 -13.80
N ALA A 60 -4.22 0.19 -14.40
CA ALA A 60 -3.89 0.81 -15.66
C ALA A 60 -4.43 2.25 -15.75
N GLN A 61 -3.78 3.03 -16.62
CA GLN A 61 -4.26 4.36 -17.00
C GLN A 61 -4.80 4.32 -18.43
N LEU A 62 -6.05 4.74 -18.61
CA LEU A 62 -6.79 4.63 -19.86
C LEU A 62 -7.77 5.80 -20.08
N LYS A 63 -8.01 6.10 -21.36
CA LYS A 63 -9.07 7.04 -21.76
C LYS A 63 -10.46 6.45 -21.53
N ALA A 64 -11.46 7.32 -21.30
CA ALA A 64 -12.86 6.92 -21.10
C ALA A 64 -13.39 6.00 -22.21
N SER A 65 -13.10 6.28 -23.48
CA SER A 65 -13.50 5.47 -24.61
C SER A 65 -12.89 4.07 -24.60
N SER A 66 -11.63 3.96 -24.19
CA SER A 66 -10.91 2.68 -24.10
C SER A 66 -11.43 1.81 -22.97
N ILE A 67 -11.87 2.41 -21.85
CA ILE A 67 -12.51 1.68 -20.75
C ILE A 67 -13.80 1.01 -21.23
N GLN A 68 -14.61 1.71 -22.02
CA GLN A 68 -15.85 1.16 -22.57
C GLN A 68 -15.58 -0.04 -23.48
N LEU A 69 -14.53 0.02 -24.31
CA LEU A 69 -14.13 -1.11 -25.16
C LEU A 69 -13.68 -2.34 -24.34
N LEU A 70 -12.99 -2.12 -23.23
CA LEU A 70 -12.55 -3.21 -22.34
C LEU A 70 -13.72 -3.96 -21.70
N LEU A 71 -14.87 -3.33 -21.47
CA LEU A 71 -16.05 -3.99 -20.91
C LEU A 71 -16.62 -5.10 -21.81
N GLU A 72 -16.35 -5.04 -23.13
CA GLU A 72 -16.79 -6.06 -24.10
C GLU A 72 -16.01 -7.37 -23.97
N TYR A 73 -14.84 -7.37 -23.31
CA TYR A 73 -14.01 -8.57 -23.16
C TYR A 73 -14.55 -9.49 -22.06
N PRO A 74 -14.76 -10.81 -22.38
CA PRO A 74 -15.22 -11.79 -21.41
C PRO A 74 -14.27 -11.95 -20.20
N GLU A 75 -12.96 -11.77 -20.42
CA GLU A 75 -11.92 -11.90 -19.43
C GLU A 75 -11.99 -10.79 -18.38
N VAL A 76 -12.55 -9.62 -18.71
CA VAL A 76 -12.76 -8.53 -17.77
C VAL A 76 -13.98 -8.84 -16.91
N LYS A 77 -13.75 -8.95 -15.59
CA LYS A 77 -14.79 -9.24 -14.60
C LYS A 77 -15.42 -7.98 -14.04
N TYR A 78 -14.57 -7.01 -13.66
CA TYR A 78 -15.01 -5.75 -13.06
C TYR A 78 -13.99 -4.64 -13.29
N ILE A 79 -14.44 -3.39 -13.39
CA ILE A 79 -13.60 -2.20 -13.51
C ILE A 79 -14.09 -1.15 -12.51
N CYS A 80 -13.18 -0.60 -11.70
CA CYS A 80 -13.42 0.52 -10.82
C CYS A 80 -12.27 1.54 -10.87
N LEU A 81 -12.46 2.70 -10.23
CA LEU A 81 -11.37 3.66 -10.01
C LEU A 81 -10.33 3.07 -9.06
N ASP A 82 -9.06 3.38 -9.32
CA ASP A 82 -7.99 3.24 -8.35
C ASP A 82 -8.07 4.43 -7.39
N GLN A 83 -8.72 4.20 -6.25
CA GLN A 83 -9.01 5.24 -5.26
C GLN A 83 -7.77 5.58 -4.43
N TYR A 84 -7.81 6.73 -3.77
CA TYR A 84 -6.83 7.11 -2.77
C TYR A 84 -7.26 6.69 -1.38
N PHE A 85 -6.31 6.19 -0.61
CA PHE A 85 -6.32 6.17 0.84
C PHE A 85 -5.52 7.36 1.38
N THR A 86 -5.76 7.72 2.63
CA THR A 86 -5.06 8.78 3.35
C THR A 86 -4.49 8.23 4.65
N LEU A 87 -3.34 8.77 5.06
CA LEU A 87 -2.74 8.43 6.34
C LEU A 87 -3.64 8.87 7.49
N CYS A 88 -3.74 8.03 8.53
CA CYS A 88 -4.48 8.35 9.74
C CYS A 88 -3.79 9.46 10.50
N GLY A 89 -4.58 10.42 11.04
CA GLY A 89 -4.06 11.45 11.91
C GLY A 89 -3.43 10.86 13.17
N MET A 90 -2.18 11.24 13.47
CA MET A 90 -1.47 10.71 14.62
C MET A 90 -1.88 11.42 15.89
N SER A 91 -2.47 10.69 16.84
CA SER A 91 -2.58 11.11 18.24
C SER A 91 -1.50 10.39 19.07
N ILE A 92 -0.41 11.07 19.30
CA ILE A 92 0.79 10.52 20.00
C ILE A 92 0.55 10.35 21.50
N SER A 93 -0.51 10.92 22.06
CA SER A 93 -0.64 11.10 23.50
C SER A 93 -0.92 9.82 24.32
N THR A 94 -1.30 8.71 23.69
CA THR A 94 -1.79 7.55 24.45
C THR A 94 -0.97 6.27 24.27
N ALA A 95 -0.16 6.16 23.24
CA ALA A 95 0.61 4.93 22.92
C ALA A 95 1.76 4.65 23.91
N ASN A 96 2.27 5.68 24.61
CA ASN A 96 3.49 5.60 25.40
C ASN A 96 3.34 4.95 26.80
N LYS A 97 2.19 4.36 27.13
CA LYS A 97 2.00 3.70 28.43
C LYS A 97 2.16 2.17 28.39
N ILE A 98 2.45 1.60 27.24
CA ILE A 98 2.79 0.17 27.16
C ILE A 98 4.25 0.01 27.61
N ARG A 99 4.45 0.02 28.92
CA ARG A 99 5.71 -0.45 29.49
C ARG A 99 5.68 -1.97 29.41
N LEU A 100 6.34 -2.53 28.41
CA LEU A 100 6.67 -3.95 28.42
C LEU A 100 7.35 -4.24 29.75
N SER A 101 6.84 -5.23 30.47
CA SER A 101 7.44 -5.66 31.72
C SER A 101 8.90 -6.01 31.45
N SER A 102 9.82 -5.25 32.03
CA SER A 102 11.27 -5.48 31.93
C SER A 102 11.68 -6.89 32.38
N LYS A 103 10.79 -7.60 33.10
CA LYS A 103 10.97 -8.98 33.54
C LYS A 103 10.93 -10.02 32.41
N LEU A 104 10.28 -9.75 31.28
CA LEU A 104 10.15 -10.72 30.20
C LEU A 104 11.18 -10.54 29.07
N ALA A 105 11.88 -9.39 29.04
CA ALA A 105 12.91 -9.06 28.02
C ALA A 105 12.48 -9.35 26.56
N ILE A 106 11.19 -9.14 26.25
CA ILE A 106 10.62 -9.37 24.93
C ILE A 106 10.67 -8.05 24.15
N TYR A 107 11.62 -7.92 23.22
CA TYR A 107 11.90 -6.70 22.47
C TYR A 107 11.74 -6.87 20.95
N GLY A 108 11.24 -8.03 20.49
CA GLY A 108 11.02 -8.34 19.09
C GLY A 108 12.26 -8.83 18.32
N ARG A 109 13.32 -9.26 19.01
CA ARG A 109 14.54 -9.77 18.37
C ARG A 109 14.23 -10.98 17.47
N GLY A 110 14.72 -10.95 16.23
CA GLY A 110 14.51 -12.00 15.24
C GLY A 110 13.12 -11.96 14.57
N VAL A 111 12.28 -10.97 14.89
CA VAL A 111 10.98 -10.74 14.25
C VAL A 111 11.06 -9.51 13.35
N SER A 112 10.36 -9.56 12.23
CA SER A 112 10.23 -8.41 11.33
C SER A 112 8.81 -7.87 11.29
N VAL A 113 8.71 -6.56 11.00
CA VAL A 113 7.46 -5.82 10.81
C VAL A 113 7.47 -5.18 9.42
N GLY A 114 6.43 -5.44 8.64
CA GLY A 114 6.13 -4.71 7.41
C GLY A 114 5.42 -3.39 7.75
N VAL A 115 5.79 -2.31 7.11
CA VAL A 115 5.14 -1.00 7.27
C VAL A 115 4.83 -0.44 5.90
N ILE A 116 3.55 -0.13 5.64
CA ILE A 116 3.10 0.53 4.41
C ILE A 116 2.69 1.94 4.79
N ASP A 117 3.51 2.94 4.42
CA ASP A 117 3.36 4.30 4.91
C ASP A 117 3.98 5.33 3.93
N SER A 118 4.27 6.53 4.40
CA SER A 118 4.92 7.62 3.63
C SER A 118 6.43 7.45 3.43
N GLY A 119 7.01 6.38 3.94
CA GLY A 119 8.43 6.11 3.93
C GLY A 119 9.01 5.96 5.33
N VAL A 120 10.33 5.94 5.43
CA VAL A 120 11.05 5.93 6.70
C VAL A 120 12.36 6.70 6.55
N TYR A 121 12.55 7.72 7.37
CA TYR A 121 13.85 8.38 7.49
C TYR A 121 14.80 7.51 8.34
N PRO A 122 16.07 7.34 7.96
CA PRO A 122 17.03 6.54 8.72
C PRO A 122 17.46 7.25 10.02
N HIS A 123 16.50 7.43 10.93
CA HIS A 123 16.70 8.04 12.22
C HIS A 123 17.64 7.21 13.08
N ARG A 124 18.44 7.86 13.95
CA ARG A 124 19.40 7.21 14.84
C ARG A 124 18.79 6.10 15.68
N ASP A 125 17.56 6.27 16.15
CA ASP A 125 16.83 5.26 16.94
C ASP A 125 16.46 4.01 16.14
N LEU A 126 16.56 4.04 14.82
CA LEU A 126 16.27 2.91 13.92
C LEU A 126 17.54 2.31 13.31
N THR A 127 18.64 3.09 13.26
CA THR A 127 19.85 2.71 12.52
C THR A 127 21.08 2.44 13.41
N TYR A 128 21.06 2.85 14.66
CA TYR A 128 22.19 2.63 15.57
C TYR A 128 21.78 1.76 16.79
N PRO A 129 22.63 0.86 17.30
CA PRO A 129 23.98 0.50 16.83
C PRO A 129 23.95 -0.36 15.53
N PHE A 130 22.80 -0.90 15.17
CA PHE A 130 22.61 -1.69 13.95
C PHE A 130 21.45 -1.11 13.13
N ASN A 131 21.64 -1.04 11.81
CA ASN A 131 20.55 -0.65 10.92
C ASN A 131 19.46 -1.73 10.93
N ARG A 132 18.25 -1.35 11.33
CA ARG A 132 17.08 -2.25 11.39
C ARG A 132 16.08 -2.01 10.27
N ILE A 133 16.34 -1.01 9.41
CA ILE A 133 15.61 -0.83 8.15
C ILE A 133 16.25 -1.77 7.14
N ASN A 134 15.65 -2.93 6.94
CA ASN A 134 16.22 -3.99 6.10
C ASN A 134 15.81 -3.86 4.62
N THR A 135 14.55 -3.53 4.39
CA THR A 135 14.01 -3.32 3.03
C THR A 135 13.35 -1.96 2.97
N PHE A 136 13.58 -1.26 1.88
CA PHE A 136 12.87 -0.05 1.53
C PHE A 136 12.48 -0.12 0.05
N VAL A 137 11.20 0.07 -0.23
CA VAL A 137 10.64 0.10 -1.59
C VAL A 137 9.85 1.40 -1.74
N ASP A 138 10.23 2.21 -2.72
CA ASP A 138 9.55 3.48 -3.04
C ASP A 138 8.66 3.31 -4.27
N LEU A 139 7.34 3.32 -4.05
CA LEU A 139 6.35 3.19 -5.13
C LEU A 139 5.90 4.56 -5.68
N ILE A 140 6.43 5.64 -5.11
CA ILE A 140 6.05 7.02 -5.45
C ILE A 140 7.05 7.65 -6.42
N ASN A 141 8.36 7.59 -6.08
CA ASN A 141 9.43 8.25 -6.83
C ASN A 141 10.51 7.29 -7.32
N ASP A 142 10.39 5.98 -7.01
CA ASP A 142 11.34 4.93 -7.41
C ASP A 142 12.79 5.19 -6.93
N LEU A 143 12.94 5.77 -5.73
CA LEU A 143 14.27 6.05 -5.17
C LEU A 143 14.77 4.83 -4.39
N PRO A 144 16.07 4.47 -4.55
CA PRO A 144 16.63 3.24 -3.97
C PRO A 144 17.09 3.35 -2.52
N TYR A 145 16.86 4.47 -1.85
CA TYR A 145 17.31 4.72 -0.48
C TYR A 145 16.16 5.17 0.44
N PRO A 146 16.21 4.81 1.74
CA PRO A 146 15.17 5.19 2.68
C PRO A 146 15.10 6.71 2.88
N TYR A 147 13.90 7.25 2.78
CA TYR A 147 13.56 8.63 3.09
C TYR A 147 12.07 8.73 3.44
N ASP A 148 11.67 9.86 3.99
CA ASP A 148 10.29 10.18 4.32
C ASP A 148 10.07 11.69 4.20
N ASP A 149 9.33 12.09 3.17
CA ASP A 149 9.03 13.49 2.86
C ASP A 149 7.70 13.99 3.46
N ASN A 150 7.03 13.14 4.25
CA ASN A 150 5.84 13.46 5.05
C ASN A 150 6.12 13.44 6.54
N GLY A 151 6.87 12.44 7.02
CA GLY A 151 7.23 12.22 8.42
C GLY A 151 6.34 11.23 9.17
N HIS A 152 5.15 10.88 8.64
CA HIS A 152 4.23 9.95 9.29
C HIS A 152 4.83 8.55 9.43
N GLY A 153 5.39 7.98 8.36
CA GLY A 153 5.98 6.65 8.38
C GLY A 153 7.19 6.54 9.30
N THR A 154 8.02 7.59 9.37
CA THR A 154 9.13 7.65 10.33
C THR A 154 8.64 7.63 11.77
N CYS A 155 7.58 8.35 12.06
CA CYS A 155 6.96 8.35 13.38
C CYS A 155 6.33 6.98 13.70
N THR A 156 5.61 6.39 12.76
CA THR A 156 5.06 5.02 12.88
C THR A 156 6.18 4.01 13.20
N CYS A 157 7.27 4.04 12.43
CA CYS A 157 8.44 3.19 12.68
C CYS A 157 9.08 3.47 14.05
N GLY A 158 9.10 4.70 14.50
CA GLY A 158 9.58 5.09 15.82
C GLY A 158 8.72 4.51 16.95
N ILE A 159 7.40 4.54 16.82
CA ILE A 159 6.45 3.94 17.77
C ILE A 159 6.60 2.41 17.81
N ILE A 160 6.81 1.77 16.66
CA ILE A 160 7.01 0.32 16.58
C ILE A 160 8.38 -0.06 17.16
N ALA A 161 9.46 0.56 16.68
CA ALA A 161 10.81 0.03 16.72
C ALA A 161 11.88 1.00 17.26
N GLY A 162 11.52 2.22 17.65
CA GLY A 162 12.48 3.17 18.18
C GLY A 162 13.20 2.64 19.42
N ASN A 163 14.55 2.62 19.43
CA ASN A 163 15.29 2.15 20.58
C ASN A 163 15.51 3.22 21.66
N GLY A 164 15.03 4.44 21.43
CA GLY A 164 15.09 5.56 22.38
C GLY A 164 16.48 6.15 22.62
N LEU A 165 17.45 5.86 21.75
CA LEU A 165 18.82 6.33 21.94
C LEU A 165 18.93 7.85 21.92
N ALA A 166 18.18 8.51 21.04
CA ALA A 166 18.16 9.97 20.92
C ALA A 166 17.51 10.66 22.12
N SER A 167 16.71 9.94 22.90
CA SER A 167 15.98 10.45 24.07
C SER A 167 16.45 9.85 25.40
N ASN A 168 17.65 9.27 25.45
CA ASN A 168 18.15 8.55 26.63
C ASN A 168 17.16 7.52 27.18
N LYS A 169 16.49 6.75 26.29
CA LYS A 169 15.49 5.73 26.60
C LYS A 169 14.14 6.26 27.14
N ILE A 170 13.89 7.56 27.10
CA ILE A 170 12.62 8.14 27.53
C ILE A 170 11.51 7.72 26.58
N TYR A 171 11.78 7.77 25.26
CA TYR A 171 10.84 7.39 24.21
C TYR A 171 11.36 6.16 23.48
N THR A 172 10.86 5.00 23.86
CA THR A 172 11.16 3.73 23.19
C THR A 172 9.91 3.19 22.50
N GLY A 173 10.09 2.56 21.35
CA GLY A 173 9.04 1.83 20.67
C GLY A 173 8.63 0.57 21.41
N VAL A 174 7.53 -0.04 20.95
CA VAL A 174 6.96 -1.25 21.56
C VAL A 174 7.90 -2.45 21.42
N ALA A 175 8.58 -2.56 20.28
CA ALA A 175 9.48 -3.66 19.93
C ALA A 175 10.81 -3.15 19.35
N PRO A 176 11.71 -2.60 20.22
CA PRO A 176 12.91 -1.87 19.78
C PRO A 176 13.99 -2.74 19.13
N GLU A 177 13.81 -4.05 19.02
CA GLU A 177 14.75 -4.96 18.38
C GLU A 177 14.19 -5.64 17.11
N VAL A 178 12.99 -5.25 16.65
CA VAL A 178 12.43 -5.76 15.39
C VAL A 178 13.19 -5.20 14.19
N THR A 179 13.13 -5.94 13.09
CA THR A 179 13.56 -5.49 11.77
C THR A 179 12.37 -4.87 11.02
N ILE A 180 12.61 -3.82 10.26
CA ILE A 180 11.59 -3.08 9.51
C ILE A 180 11.74 -3.35 8.02
N HIS A 181 10.62 -3.64 7.35
CA HIS A 181 10.47 -3.67 5.90
C HIS A 181 9.45 -2.61 5.51
N CYS A 182 9.92 -1.48 4.96
CA CYS A 182 9.08 -0.32 4.68
C CYS A 182 8.78 -0.21 3.19
N PHE A 183 7.50 -0.07 2.88
CA PHE A 183 7.00 0.27 1.55
C PHE A 183 6.43 1.68 1.59
N LYS A 184 7.05 2.60 0.84
CA LYS A 184 6.54 3.96 0.67
C LYS A 184 5.47 3.93 -0.43
N ALA A 185 4.21 3.83 0.01
CA ALA A 185 3.03 3.84 -0.85
C ALA A 185 2.24 5.15 -0.76
N PHE A 186 2.66 6.07 0.12
CA PHE A 186 2.02 7.38 0.33
C PHE A 186 2.98 8.51 -0.01
N ASP A 187 2.44 9.52 -0.69
CA ASP A 187 3.17 10.73 -1.09
C ASP A 187 3.39 11.71 0.08
N LYS A 188 4.05 12.82 -0.20
CA LYS A 188 4.31 13.88 0.78
C LYS A 188 3.04 14.54 1.36
N LEU A 189 1.88 14.37 0.73
CA LEU A 189 0.59 14.86 1.18
C LEU A 189 -0.21 13.78 1.96
N GLY A 190 0.38 12.59 2.15
CA GLY A 190 -0.26 11.47 2.83
C GLY A 190 -1.35 10.77 2.00
N LYS A 191 -1.26 10.83 0.67
CA LYS A 191 -2.17 10.15 -0.27
C LYS A 191 -1.48 8.97 -0.92
N GLY A 192 -2.13 7.80 -0.92
CA GLY A 192 -1.64 6.58 -1.56
C GLY A 192 -2.73 5.89 -2.37
N TYR A 193 -2.38 5.36 -3.53
CA TYR A 193 -3.32 4.58 -4.33
C TYR A 193 -3.53 3.19 -3.76
N VAL A 194 -4.75 2.69 -3.88
CA VAL A 194 -5.11 1.32 -3.48
C VAL A 194 -4.22 0.29 -4.16
N SER A 195 -3.92 0.46 -5.43
CA SER A 195 -3.04 -0.45 -6.18
C SER A 195 -1.62 -0.53 -5.60
N ASP A 196 -1.06 0.58 -5.11
CA ASP A 196 0.27 0.61 -4.51
C ASP A 196 0.26 -0.08 -3.14
N ILE A 197 -0.83 0.07 -2.39
CA ILE A 197 -1.04 -0.59 -1.10
C ILE A 197 -1.21 -2.11 -1.27
N LEU A 198 -2.07 -2.55 -2.20
CA LEU A 198 -2.28 -3.98 -2.47
C LEU A 198 -0.99 -4.65 -2.96
N PHE A 199 -0.23 -4.00 -3.85
CA PHE A 199 1.07 -4.49 -4.28
C PHE A 199 2.05 -4.61 -3.11
N SER A 200 2.11 -3.60 -2.23
CA SER A 200 2.97 -3.65 -1.03
C SER A 200 2.59 -4.80 -0.10
N LEU A 201 1.30 -5.09 0.06
CA LEU A 201 0.81 -6.22 0.85
C LEU A 201 1.21 -7.55 0.23
N GLU A 202 1.00 -7.73 -1.09
CA GLU A 202 1.39 -8.94 -1.82
C GLU A 202 2.89 -9.22 -1.66
N GLU A 203 3.74 -8.20 -1.82
CA GLU A 203 5.19 -8.32 -1.64
C GLU A 203 5.56 -8.69 -0.20
N LEU A 204 4.98 -8.02 0.81
CA LEU A 204 5.25 -8.30 2.22
C LEU A 204 4.80 -9.71 2.62
N ILE A 205 3.68 -10.20 2.10
CA ILE A 205 3.19 -11.56 2.33
C ILE A 205 4.14 -12.57 1.66
N THR A 206 4.51 -12.34 0.40
CA THR A 206 5.43 -13.20 -0.35
C THR A 206 6.79 -13.35 0.35
N MET A 207 7.29 -12.26 0.93
CA MET A 207 8.58 -12.28 1.62
C MET A 207 8.50 -12.66 3.11
N SER A 208 7.28 -12.93 3.64
CA SER A 208 7.04 -13.09 5.07
C SER A 208 7.83 -14.23 5.71
N ASP A 209 7.88 -15.39 5.07
CA ASP A 209 8.61 -16.55 5.59
C ASP A 209 10.13 -16.31 5.55
N LYS A 210 10.64 -15.74 4.45
CA LYS A 210 12.07 -15.48 4.28
C LYS A 210 12.63 -14.54 5.34
N TYR A 211 11.86 -13.50 5.71
CA TYR A 211 12.30 -12.46 6.64
C TYR A 211 11.62 -12.51 8.00
N ASN A 212 10.86 -13.58 8.27
CA ASN A 212 10.11 -13.75 9.51
C ASN A 212 9.22 -12.54 9.84
N ILE A 213 8.50 -12.02 8.84
CA ILE A 213 7.54 -10.93 9.03
C ILE A 213 6.29 -11.50 9.72
N LYS A 214 5.96 -10.99 10.90
CA LYS A 214 4.83 -11.48 11.71
C LYS A 214 3.71 -10.46 11.86
N VAL A 215 3.99 -9.20 11.54
CA VAL A 215 3.03 -8.10 11.64
C VAL A 215 3.19 -7.20 10.44
N ILE A 216 2.08 -6.76 9.85
CA ILE A 216 2.04 -5.69 8.86
C ILE A 216 1.25 -4.53 9.46
N CYS A 217 1.85 -3.35 9.49
CA CYS A 217 1.25 -2.13 9.99
C CYS A 217 0.65 -1.32 8.83
N LEU A 218 -0.65 -1.01 8.93
CA LEU A 218 -1.45 -0.32 7.91
C LEU A 218 -2.09 0.93 8.53
N PRO A 219 -1.35 2.02 8.79
CA PRO A 219 -1.84 3.17 9.54
C PRO A 219 -2.51 4.21 8.63
N PHE A 220 -3.50 3.79 7.88
CA PHE A 220 -4.23 4.62 6.93
C PHE A 220 -5.73 4.27 6.91
N GLU A 221 -6.51 5.15 6.30
CA GLU A 221 -7.96 5.02 6.21
C GLU A 221 -8.47 5.40 4.81
N SER A 222 -9.69 4.99 4.49
CA SER A 222 -10.41 5.42 3.31
C SER A 222 -11.57 6.35 3.71
N LEU A 223 -11.68 7.48 3.03
CA LEU A 223 -12.81 8.38 3.19
C LEU A 223 -14.10 7.84 2.56
N TYR A 224 -13.99 6.87 1.66
CA TYR A 224 -15.12 6.32 0.91
C TYR A 224 -15.14 4.80 1.01
N TYR A 225 -16.28 4.26 1.44
CA TYR A 225 -16.49 2.82 1.44
C TYR A 225 -16.73 2.31 0.00
N ASN A 226 -15.87 1.40 -0.45
CA ASN A 226 -16.09 0.64 -1.69
C ASN A 226 -15.96 -0.85 -1.37
N LYS A 227 -17.10 -1.55 -1.38
CA LYS A 227 -17.16 -2.98 -1.05
C LYS A 227 -16.18 -3.83 -1.88
N PHE A 228 -16.04 -3.53 -3.17
CA PHE A 228 -15.14 -4.26 -4.04
C PHE A 228 -13.69 -4.12 -3.59
N ILE A 229 -13.23 -2.88 -3.30
CA ILE A 229 -11.87 -2.63 -2.81
C ILE A 229 -11.61 -3.39 -1.49
N PHE A 230 -12.56 -3.36 -0.56
CA PHE A 230 -12.41 -4.10 0.70
C PHE A 230 -12.31 -5.62 0.50
N THR A 231 -13.07 -6.20 -0.46
CA THR A 231 -12.92 -7.63 -0.76
C THR A 231 -11.56 -7.99 -1.37
N LEU A 232 -10.81 -7.05 -1.94
CA LEU A 232 -9.45 -7.30 -2.43
C LEU A 232 -8.48 -7.51 -1.26
N PHE A 233 -8.62 -6.76 -0.17
CA PHE A 233 -7.82 -6.97 1.04
C PHE A 233 -8.10 -8.32 1.69
N ASP A 234 -9.35 -8.79 1.65
CA ASP A 234 -9.74 -10.11 2.16
C ASP A 234 -9.20 -11.27 1.31
N SER A 235 -8.78 -11.00 0.07
CA SER A 235 -8.28 -12.02 -0.87
C SER A 235 -6.76 -12.20 -0.84
N LEU A 236 -6.04 -11.33 -0.13
CA LEU A 236 -4.60 -11.44 0.14
C LEU A 236 -4.34 -12.26 1.40
#